data_17ba38a95574be13e8023cf7728f65ea
#
_entry.id   17ba38a95574be13e8023cf7728f65ea
#
_cell.length_a   1.000
_cell.length_b   1.000
_cell.length_c   1.000
_cell.angle_alpha   90.00
_cell.angle_beta   90.00
_cell.angle_gamma   90.00
#
_symmetry.space_group_name_H-M   'P 1'
#
loop_
_entity.id
_entity.type
_entity.pdbx_description
1 polymer ?
#
loop_
_entity_poly.entity_id
_entity_poly.type
_entity_poly.pdbx_seq_one_letter_code
_entity_poly.pdbx_strand_id
1 'polypeptide(L)'
;RFPVSGPTGAFVVIIYGIVSRHGYEGLVLTTLMAGILLVIFGFLRLGVLVKYIPYPVTTGFTTGIALLIFSSQMKDFFGLPLVDTPPEFFDKWHASARNAFDFSPATLGVAAFTLLVILIVRRKIPKIPAPVVAVFLSTLLVWLFSLPTDTIGTRFGALPVGLPDFTMPEGITFERIRE
;
A
#
# COMPACT_ATOMS: atom_id res chain seq x y z
N ARG A 1 25.83 -1.81 -0.46
CA ARG A 1 24.40 -1.46 -0.27
C ARG A 1 23.60 -2.69 -0.68
N PHE A 2 22.77 -3.20 0.20
CA PHE A 2 21.89 -4.33 -0.11
C PHE A 2 20.55 -3.78 -0.60
N PRO A 3 20.05 -4.23 -1.77
CA PRO A 3 18.71 -3.88 -2.21
C PRO A 3 17.67 -4.54 -1.29
N VAL A 4 16.68 -3.78 -0.87
CA VAL A 4 15.51 -4.32 -0.20
C VAL A 4 14.42 -4.41 -1.26
N SER A 5 13.94 -5.61 -1.53
CA SER A 5 12.82 -5.84 -2.43
C SER A 5 11.58 -6.24 -1.63
N GLY A 6 10.42 -5.82 -2.09
CA GLY A 6 9.16 -6.15 -1.45
C GLY A 6 7.98 -5.46 -2.14
N PRO A 7 6.76 -5.82 -1.77
CA PRO A 7 5.57 -5.18 -2.30
C PRO A 7 5.56 -3.69 -1.92
N THR A 8 5.25 -2.85 -2.89
CA THR A 8 5.11 -1.40 -2.70
C THR A 8 3.67 -0.98 -2.92
N GLY A 9 3.26 0.17 -2.36
CA GLY A 9 1.93 0.73 -2.57
C GLY A 9 1.57 0.95 -4.06
N ALA A 10 2.58 1.01 -4.95
CA ALA A 10 2.36 1.09 -6.39
C ALA A 10 1.66 -0.14 -6.98
N PHE A 11 1.87 -1.31 -6.37
CA PHE A 11 1.26 -2.55 -6.85
C PHE A 11 -0.18 -2.76 -6.36
N VAL A 12 -0.67 -1.93 -5.43
CA VAL A 12 -2.03 -2.09 -4.87
C VAL A 12 -3.09 -2.11 -5.96
N VAL A 13 -2.98 -1.26 -6.98
CA VAL A 13 -3.94 -1.20 -8.10
C VAL A 13 -3.90 -2.50 -8.91
N ILE A 14 -2.70 -3.03 -9.18
CA ILE A 14 -2.53 -4.28 -9.94
C ILE A 14 -3.05 -5.46 -9.11
N ILE A 15 -2.67 -5.54 -7.84
CA ILE A 15 -3.12 -6.60 -6.93
C ILE A 15 -4.64 -6.57 -6.78
N TYR A 16 -5.23 -5.39 -6.61
CA TYR A 16 -6.69 -5.24 -6.55
C TYR A 16 -7.36 -5.74 -7.84
N GLY A 17 -6.82 -5.38 -9.00
CA GLY A 17 -7.34 -5.84 -10.29
C GLY A 17 -7.27 -7.36 -10.45
N ILE A 18 -6.21 -8.00 -9.97
CA ILE A 18 -6.06 -9.46 -10.01
C ILE A 18 -7.04 -10.12 -9.03
N VAL A 19 -7.07 -9.65 -7.79
CA VAL A 19 -7.92 -10.25 -6.75
C VAL A 19 -9.41 -10.09 -7.06
N SER A 20 -9.82 -8.96 -7.63
CA SER A 20 -11.22 -8.72 -8.01
C SER A 20 -11.71 -9.60 -9.17
N ARG A 21 -10.82 -10.01 -10.07
CA ARG A 21 -11.16 -10.84 -11.25
C ARG A 21 -10.94 -12.32 -11.02
N HIS A 22 -9.84 -12.69 -10.35
CA HIS A 22 -9.36 -14.07 -10.24
C HIS A 22 -9.27 -14.57 -8.80
N GLY A 23 -9.67 -13.76 -7.81
CA GLY A 23 -9.60 -14.10 -6.40
C GLY A 23 -8.18 -14.25 -5.86
N TYR A 24 -8.07 -14.80 -4.65
CA TYR A 24 -6.78 -15.01 -3.98
C TYR A 24 -5.89 -16.04 -4.71
N GLU A 25 -6.49 -17.08 -5.26
CA GLU A 25 -5.75 -18.11 -6.02
C GLU A 25 -5.07 -17.53 -7.27
N GLY A 26 -5.76 -16.62 -7.98
CA GLY A 26 -5.19 -15.90 -9.12
C GLY A 26 -3.99 -15.04 -8.72
N LEU A 27 -4.04 -14.40 -7.55
CA LEU A 27 -2.91 -13.64 -7.02
C LEU A 27 -1.70 -14.55 -6.72
N VAL A 28 -1.93 -15.72 -6.10
CA VAL A 28 -0.86 -16.69 -5.79
C VAL A 28 -0.21 -17.18 -7.09
N LEU A 29 -1.02 -17.55 -8.08
CA LEU A 29 -0.52 -18.01 -9.38
C LEU A 29 0.31 -16.92 -10.10
N THR A 30 -0.21 -15.70 -10.16
CA THR A 30 0.47 -14.56 -10.78
C THR A 30 1.79 -14.25 -10.08
N THR A 31 1.82 -14.31 -8.75
CA THR A 31 3.04 -14.08 -7.96
C THR A 31 4.07 -15.16 -8.23
N LEU A 32 3.65 -16.43 -8.33
CA LEU A 32 4.53 -17.54 -8.66
C LEU A 32 5.12 -17.39 -10.06
N MET A 33 4.30 -17.06 -11.05
CA MET A 33 4.76 -16.81 -12.42
C MET A 33 5.75 -15.65 -12.48
N ALA A 34 5.45 -14.54 -11.78
CA ALA A 34 6.36 -13.39 -11.68
C ALA A 34 7.69 -13.79 -11.04
N GLY A 35 7.66 -14.61 -9.98
CA GLY A 35 8.88 -15.14 -9.35
C GLY A 35 9.74 -15.96 -10.31
N ILE A 36 9.12 -16.87 -11.07
CA ILE A 36 9.83 -17.65 -12.10
C ILE A 36 10.46 -16.75 -13.16
N LEU A 37 9.72 -15.78 -13.68
CA LEU A 37 10.24 -14.80 -14.64
C LEU A 37 11.42 -14.01 -14.08
N LEU A 38 11.36 -13.59 -12.83
CA LEU A 38 12.46 -12.86 -12.17
C LEU A 38 13.71 -13.73 -12.06
N VAL A 39 13.57 -15.03 -11.76
CA VAL A 39 14.69 -15.98 -11.72
C VAL A 39 15.31 -16.13 -13.11
N ILE A 40 14.50 -16.30 -14.16
CA ILE A 40 14.98 -16.38 -15.55
C ILE A 40 15.72 -15.08 -15.93
N PHE A 41 15.16 -13.91 -15.64
CA PHE A 41 15.78 -12.63 -15.91
C PHE A 41 17.09 -12.45 -15.13
N GLY A 42 17.18 -13.00 -13.93
CA GLY A 42 18.41 -13.03 -13.14
C GLY A 42 19.50 -13.85 -13.82
N PHE A 43 19.19 -15.08 -14.29
CA PHE A 43 20.13 -15.93 -15.03
C PHE A 43 20.57 -15.30 -16.35
N LEU A 44 19.67 -14.67 -17.08
CA LEU A 44 19.96 -13.97 -18.32
C LEU A 44 20.68 -12.62 -18.10
N ARG A 45 20.91 -12.25 -16.82
CA ARG A 45 21.53 -10.97 -16.45
C ARG A 45 20.83 -9.73 -17.05
N LEU A 46 19.52 -9.81 -17.28
CA LEU A 46 18.74 -8.73 -17.89
C LEU A 46 18.67 -7.46 -17.01
N GLY A 47 19.05 -7.57 -15.73
CA GLY A 47 19.21 -6.39 -14.86
C GLY A 47 20.18 -5.34 -15.41
N VAL A 48 21.12 -5.72 -16.30
CA VAL A 48 22.00 -4.78 -16.99
C VAL A 48 21.22 -3.81 -17.88
N LEU A 49 20.07 -4.23 -18.42
CA LEU A 49 19.22 -3.40 -19.27
C LEU A 49 18.63 -2.18 -18.54
N VAL A 50 18.48 -2.26 -17.23
CA VAL A 50 17.99 -1.13 -16.39
C VAL A 50 18.93 0.09 -16.53
N LYS A 51 20.21 -0.14 -16.81
CA LYS A 51 21.20 0.94 -17.04
C LYS A 51 20.85 1.82 -18.25
N TYR A 52 20.13 1.28 -19.21
CA TYR A 52 19.75 1.99 -20.44
C TYR A 52 18.44 2.75 -20.33
N ILE A 53 17.73 2.65 -19.20
CA ILE A 53 16.49 3.40 -18.98
C ILE A 53 16.84 4.87 -18.76
N PRO A 54 16.34 5.80 -19.59
CA PRO A 54 16.61 7.22 -19.44
C PRO A 54 16.09 7.78 -18.11
N TYR A 55 16.84 8.67 -17.50
CA TYR A 55 16.47 9.32 -16.24
C TYR A 55 15.06 9.94 -16.23
N PRO A 56 14.58 10.61 -17.30
CA PRO A 56 13.21 11.14 -17.32
C PRO A 56 12.12 10.07 -17.16
N VAL A 57 12.35 8.86 -17.68
CA VAL A 57 11.41 7.74 -17.55
C VAL A 57 11.30 7.29 -16.10
N THR A 58 12.43 7.10 -15.42
CA THR A 58 12.45 6.70 -14.01
C THR A 58 11.86 7.77 -13.11
N THR A 59 12.11 9.03 -13.39
CA THR A 59 11.55 10.15 -12.63
C THR A 59 10.05 10.27 -12.84
N GLY A 60 9.58 10.20 -14.10
CA GLY A 60 8.15 10.22 -14.42
C GLY A 60 7.40 9.08 -13.77
N PHE A 61 7.92 7.86 -13.84
CA PHE A 61 7.34 6.68 -13.18
C PHE A 61 7.25 6.87 -11.66
N THR A 62 8.33 7.31 -11.02
CA THR A 62 8.35 7.51 -9.57
C THR A 62 7.38 8.61 -9.14
N THR A 63 7.27 9.70 -9.90
CA THR A 63 6.33 10.79 -9.64
C THR A 63 4.88 10.32 -9.81
N GLY A 64 4.60 9.55 -10.86
CA GLY A 64 3.28 8.95 -11.08
C GLY A 64 2.86 8.05 -9.92
N ILE A 65 3.76 7.18 -9.45
CA ILE A 65 3.52 6.35 -8.26
C ILE A 65 3.25 7.20 -7.02
N ALA A 66 4.05 8.25 -6.80
CA ALA A 66 3.86 9.13 -5.65
C ALA A 66 2.47 9.79 -5.66
N LEU A 67 1.99 10.24 -6.83
CA LEU A 67 0.65 10.81 -6.98
C LEU A 67 -0.46 9.77 -6.71
N LEU A 68 -0.29 8.54 -7.19
CA LEU A 68 -1.25 7.45 -6.94
C LEU A 68 -1.33 7.11 -5.46
N ILE A 69 -0.18 7.00 -4.79
CA ILE A 69 -0.12 6.73 -3.34
C ILE A 69 -0.76 7.90 -2.57
N PHE A 70 -0.37 9.13 -2.88
CA PHE A 70 -0.95 10.32 -2.25
C PHE A 70 -2.48 10.33 -2.38
N SER A 71 -3.00 10.11 -3.59
CA SER A 71 -4.44 10.07 -3.85
C SER A 71 -5.15 8.96 -3.06
N SER A 72 -4.51 7.81 -2.87
CA SER A 72 -5.10 6.72 -2.09
C SER A 72 -5.14 7.00 -0.58
N GLN A 73 -4.25 7.85 -0.08
CA GLN A 73 -4.19 8.21 1.34
C GLN A 73 -5.15 9.34 1.73
N MET A 74 -5.72 10.09 0.76
CA MET A 74 -6.63 11.21 1.04
C MET A 74 -7.83 10.78 1.88
N LYS A 75 -8.45 9.67 1.53
CA LYS A 75 -9.58 9.09 2.27
C LYS A 75 -9.24 8.86 3.74
N ASP A 76 -8.13 8.19 4.00
CA ASP A 76 -7.73 7.79 5.35
C ASP A 76 -7.22 8.99 6.16
N PHE A 77 -6.57 9.95 5.51
CA PHE A 77 -6.08 11.17 6.16
C PHE A 77 -7.23 12.06 6.68
N PHE A 78 -8.28 12.23 5.88
CA PHE A 78 -9.45 13.01 6.25
C PHE A 78 -10.52 12.18 6.99
N GLY A 79 -10.38 10.86 7.06
CA GLY A 79 -11.38 9.97 7.64
C GLY A 79 -12.71 10.02 6.89
N LEU A 80 -12.66 10.02 5.54
CA LEU A 80 -13.86 10.05 4.71
C LEU A 80 -14.59 8.71 4.75
N PRO A 81 -15.94 8.69 4.87
CA PRO A 81 -16.74 7.47 4.98
C PRO A 81 -16.93 6.76 3.62
N LEU A 82 -15.84 6.56 2.90
CA LEU A 82 -15.85 5.88 1.60
C LEU A 82 -15.64 4.37 1.81
N VAL A 83 -16.68 3.57 1.72
CA VAL A 83 -16.62 2.10 1.85
C VAL A 83 -15.86 1.51 0.67
N ASP A 84 -16.28 1.83 -0.56
CA ASP A 84 -15.64 1.39 -1.80
C ASP A 84 -14.95 2.57 -2.49
N THR A 85 -13.63 2.54 -2.48
CA THR A 85 -12.86 3.55 -3.23
C THR A 85 -12.62 3.03 -4.65
N PRO A 86 -13.07 3.72 -5.69
CA PRO A 86 -12.78 3.32 -7.07
C PRO A 86 -11.27 3.17 -7.30
N PRO A 87 -10.83 2.18 -8.06
CA PRO A 87 -9.41 1.99 -8.34
C PRO A 87 -8.82 3.11 -9.20
N GLU A 88 -9.65 3.77 -10.01
CA GLU A 88 -9.26 4.79 -10.97
C GLU A 88 -8.94 6.12 -10.28
N PHE A 89 -7.93 6.82 -10.81
CA PHE A 89 -7.41 8.05 -10.21
C PHE A 89 -8.47 9.16 -10.14
N PHE A 90 -9.15 9.44 -11.25
CA PHE A 90 -10.12 10.55 -11.33
C PHE A 90 -11.38 10.26 -10.51
N ASP A 91 -11.87 9.04 -10.54
CA ASP A 91 -13.06 8.64 -9.78
C ASP A 91 -12.81 8.71 -8.28
N LYS A 92 -11.59 8.37 -7.85
CA LYS A 92 -11.13 8.52 -6.47
C LYS A 92 -11.20 9.97 -6.00
N TRP A 93 -10.71 10.90 -6.80
CA TRP A 93 -10.76 12.33 -6.51
C TRP A 93 -12.18 12.88 -6.51
N HIS A 94 -13.00 12.46 -7.46
CA HIS A 94 -14.40 12.85 -7.54
C HIS A 94 -15.21 12.32 -6.34
N ALA A 95 -15.01 11.07 -5.94
CA ALA A 95 -15.63 10.50 -4.76
C ALA A 95 -15.18 11.23 -3.47
N SER A 96 -13.89 11.53 -3.35
CA SER A 96 -13.35 12.27 -2.20
C SER A 96 -13.90 13.70 -2.14
N ALA A 97 -14.01 14.38 -3.28
CA ALA A 97 -14.55 15.75 -3.33
C ALA A 97 -16.04 15.82 -2.96
N ARG A 98 -16.83 14.83 -3.38
CA ARG A 98 -18.26 14.75 -3.02
C ARG A 98 -18.48 14.57 -1.52
N ASN A 99 -17.61 13.82 -0.86
CA ASN A 99 -17.70 13.52 0.57
C ASN A 99 -16.75 14.39 1.42
N ALA A 100 -16.22 15.49 0.87
CA ALA A 100 -15.23 16.32 1.56
C ALA A 100 -15.76 16.97 2.84
N PHE A 101 -17.07 17.16 2.96
CA PHE A 101 -17.70 17.74 4.15
C PHE A 101 -18.00 16.69 5.24
N ASP A 102 -17.97 15.40 4.90
CA ASP A 102 -18.22 14.29 5.83
C ASP A 102 -16.94 13.76 6.47
N PHE A 103 -15.94 14.63 6.63
CA PHE A 103 -14.66 14.25 7.24
C PHE A 103 -14.77 13.99 8.74
N SER A 104 -13.93 13.10 9.26
CA SER A 104 -13.85 12.84 10.70
C SER A 104 -12.81 13.76 11.36
N PRO A 105 -13.23 14.73 12.22
CA PRO A 105 -12.28 15.60 12.92
C PRO A 105 -11.29 14.83 13.80
N ALA A 106 -11.73 13.73 14.41
CA ALA A 106 -10.88 12.88 15.24
C ALA A 106 -9.77 12.22 14.40
N THR A 107 -10.13 11.62 13.25
CA THR A 107 -9.18 10.99 12.33
C THR A 107 -8.19 12.02 11.77
N LEU A 108 -8.69 13.20 11.35
CA LEU A 108 -7.84 14.28 10.86
C LEU A 108 -6.87 14.77 11.96
N GLY A 109 -7.34 14.90 13.21
CA GLY A 109 -6.50 15.26 14.34
C GLY A 109 -5.38 14.26 14.59
N VAL A 110 -5.69 12.96 14.57
CA VAL A 110 -4.68 11.89 14.71
C VAL A 110 -3.70 11.90 13.53
N ALA A 111 -4.18 12.08 12.31
CA ALA A 111 -3.34 12.16 11.11
C ALA A 111 -2.39 13.36 11.17
N ALA A 112 -2.89 14.55 11.54
CA ALA A 112 -2.07 15.74 11.71
C ALA A 112 -1.04 15.57 12.83
N PHE A 113 -1.43 15.01 13.98
CA PHE A 113 -0.52 14.70 15.07
C PHE A 113 0.59 13.74 14.62
N THR A 114 0.22 12.66 13.92
CA THR A 114 1.17 11.66 13.39
C THR A 114 2.18 12.31 12.45
N LEU A 115 1.71 13.17 11.53
CA LEU A 115 2.57 13.90 10.61
C LEU A 115 3.53 14.83 11.36
N LEU A 116 3.04 15.55 12.36
CA LEU A 116 3.83 16.44 13.20
C LEU A 116 4.93 15.67 13.94
N VAL A 117 4.60 14.52 14.54
CA VAL A 117 5.56 13.65 15.20
C VAL A 117 6.65 13.20 14.23
N ILE A 118 6.28 12.76 13.00
CA ILE A 118 7.24 12.35 11.99
C ILE A 118 8.21 13.50 11.65
N LEU A 119 7.68 14.70 11.44
CA LEU A 119 8.50 15.87 11.11
C LEU A 119 9.46 16.25 12.25
N ILE A 120 8.98 16.24 13.49
CA ILE A 120 9.79 16.56 14.67
C ILE A 120 10.88 15.52 14.88
N VAL A 121 10.53 14.23 14.88
CA VAL A 121 11.49 13.14 15.10
C VAL A 121 12.55 13.12 14.01
N ARG A 122 12.13 13.26 12.75
CA ARG A 122 13.05 13.32 11.61
C ARG A 122 14.04 14.49 11.72
N ARG A 123 13.60 15.64 12.23
CA ARG A 123 14.44 16.83 12.39
C ARG A 123 15.33 16.77 13.64
N LYS A 124 14.81 16.26 14.77
CA LYS A 124 15.50 16.29 16.06
C LYS A 124 16.36 15.05 16.30
N ILE A 125 15.91 13.89 15.85
CA ILE A 125 16.53 12.59 16.17
C ILE A 125 16.63 11.73 14.90
N PRO A 126 17.46 12.09 13.91
CA PRO A 126 17.51 11.40 12.62
C PRO A 126 17.96 9.94 12.70
N LYS A 127 18.49 9.49 13.83
CA LYS A 127 18.92 8.11 14.05
C LYS A 127 17.75 7.14 14.31
N ILE A 128 16.62 7.66 14.78
CA ILE A 128 15.43 6.84 15.08
C ILE A 128 14.48 6.83 13.87
N PRO A 129 13.94 5.68 13.50
CA PRO A 129 12.97 5.61 12.41
C PRO A 129 11.67 6.33 12.81
N ALA A 130 11.51 7.56 12.32
CA ALA A 130 10.38 8.43 12.68
C ALA A 130 8.99 7.77 12.50
N PRO A 131 8.73 6.97 11.45
CA PRO A 131 7.43 6.30 11.31
C PRO A 131 7.09 5.36 12.46
N VAL A 132 8.07 4.64 13.00
CA VAL A 132 7.85 3.71 14.13
C VAL A 132 7.42 4.46 15.37
N VAL A 133 8.10 5.57 15.69
CA VAL A 133 7.75 6.43 16.83
C VAL A 133 6.36 7.03 16.64
N ALA A 134 6.06 7.48 15.43
CA ALA A 134 4.77 8.10 15.12
C ALA A 134 3.61 7.10 15.28
N VAL A 135 3.75 5.88 14.76
CA VAL A 135 2.73 4.82 14.93
C VAL A 135 2.52 4.49 16.40
N PHE A 136 3.60 4.34 17.16
CA PHE A 136 3.50 4.06 18.60
C PHE A 136 2.77 5.19 19.35
N LEU A 137 3.18 6.44 19.14
CA LEU A 137 2.59 7.58 19.84
C LEU A 137 1.14 7.84 19.40
N SER A 138 0.81 7.70 18.12
CA SER A 138 -0.57 7.86 17.65
C SER A 138 -1.48 6.75 18.16
N THR A 139 -1.00 5.51 18.22
CA THR A 139 -1.76 4.39 18.81
C THR A 139 -2.00 4.62 20.30
N LEU A 140 -0.97 5.07 21.03
CA LEU A 140 -1.09 5.39 22.45
C LEU A 140 -2.09 6.53 22.68
N LEU A 141 -2.06 7.56 21.84
CA LEU A 141 -2.99 8.69 21.91
C LEU A 141 -4.44 8.24 21.68
N VAL A 142 -4.69 7.44 20.63
CA VAL A 142 -6.02 6.92 20.34
C VAL A 142 -6.53 6.05 21.47
N TRP A 143 -5.67 5.19 22.03
CA TRP A 143 -6.03 4.33 23.17
C TRP A 143 -6.33 5.11 24.43
N LEU A 144 -5.48 6.10 24.79
CA LEU A 144 -5.62 6.89 26.02
C LEU A 144 -6.88 7.75 26.02
N PHE A 145 -7.19 8.36 24.87
CA PHE A 145 -8.34 9.27 24.73
C PHE A 145 -9.59 8.59 24.16
N SER A 146 -9.51 7.27 23.89
CA SER A 146 -10.62 6.48 23.30
C SER A 146 -11.23 7.18 22.09
N LEU A 147 -10.37 7.71 21.21
CA LEU A 147 -10.82 8.51 20.07
C LEU A 147 -11.64 7.64 19.09
N PRO A 148 -12.76 8.16 18.56
CA PRO A 148 -13.59 7.44 17.58
C PRO A 148 -12.91 7.44 16.20
N THR A 149 -11.85 6.67 16.05
CA THR A 149 -11.10 6.50 14.80
C THR A 149 -11.05 5.04 14.41
N ASP A 150 -11.05 4.77 13.12
CA ASP A 150 -10.88 3.42 12.62
C ASP A 150 -9.48 2.89 12.98
N THR A 151 -9.45 1.73 13.61
CA THR A 151 -8.22 0.98 13.87
C THR A 151 -8.12 -0.19 12.90
N ILE A 152 -6.93 -0.78 12.78
CA ILE A 152 -6.72 -2.00 11.97
C ILE A 152 -7.69 -3.10 12.43
N GLY A 153 -7.88 -3.26 13.75
CA GLY A 153 -8.79 -4.26 14.30
C GLY A 153 -10.26 -4.00 13.97
N THR A 154 -10.72 -2.75 13.98
CA THR A 154 -12.12 -2.41 13.63
C THR A 154 -12.40 -2.55 12.14
N ARG A 155 -11.40 -2.28 11.29
CA ARG A 155 -11.56 -2.25 9.83
C ARG A 155 -11.34 -3.61 9.17
N PHE A 156 -10.40 -4.40 9.65
CA PHE A 156 -10.00 -5.68 9.05
C PHE A 156 -10.29 -6.89 9.94
N GLY A 157 -10.85 -6.67 11.13
CA GLY A 157 -11.08 -7.74 12.11
C GLY A 157 -9.80 -8.16 12.84
N ALA A 158 -9.89 -9.30 13.54
CA ALA A 158 -8.73 -9.86 14.22
C ALA A 158 -7.67 -10.30 13.20
N LEU A 159 -6.45 -9.83 13.38
CA LEU A 159 -5.33 -10.32 12.58
C LEU A 159 -5.17 -11.82 12.78
N PRO A 160 -4.93 -12.60 11.71
CA PRO A 160 -4.70 -14.03 11.85
C PRO A 160 -3.50 -14.27 12.77
N VAL A 161 -3.74 -15.05 13.82
CA VAL A 161 -2.70 -15.43 14.80
C VAL A 161 -2.00 -16.68 14.27
N GLY A 162 -0.98 -16.49 13.46
CA GLY A 162 -0.17 -17.57 12.91
C GLY A 162 0.46 -17.22 11.58
N LEU A 163 1.39 -18.06 11.17
CA LEU A 163 1.90 -18.03 9.79
C LEU A 163 0.81 -18.56 8.86
N PRO A 164 0.66 -18.01 7.65
CA PRO A 164 -0.23 -18.56 6.65
C PRO A 164 0.10 -20.02 6.40
N ASP A 165 -0.93 -20.86 6.32
CA ASP A 165 -0.74 -22.25 5.92
C ASP A 165 -0.11 -22.30 4.53
N PHE A 166 0.85 -23.21 4.36
CA PHE A 166 1.46 -23.43 3.05
C PHE A 166 0.45 -24.16 2.16
N THR A 167 -0.35 -23.36 1.45
CA THR A 167 -1.29 -23.88 0.46
C THR A 167 -0.63 -23.83 -0.92
N MET A 168 -0.50 -25.01 -1.56
CA MET A 168 -0.20 -25.01 -2.99
C MET A 168 -1.44 -24.55 -3.76
N PRO A 169 -1.27 -23.73 -4.80
CA PRO A 169 -2.39 -23.32 -5.63
C PRO A 169 -3.04 -24.55 -6.24
N GLU A 170 -4.29 -24.82 -5.87
CA GLU A 170 -5.08 -25.89 -6.47
C GLU A 170 -5.64 -25.38 -7.81
N GLY A 171 -5.61 -26.25 -8.83
CA GLY A 171 -6.20 -25.92 -10.14
C GLY A 171 -5.34 -25.06 -11.06
N ILE A 172 -4.02 -25.33 -11.13
CA ILE A 172 -3.17 -24.78 -12.20
C ILE A 172 -3.61 -25.41 -13.53
N THR A 173 -4.56 -24.75 -14.22
CA THR A 173 -5.02 -25.16 -15.54
C THR A 173 -4.38 -24.25 -16.59
N PHE A 174 -4.05 -24.81 -17.76
CA PHE A 174 -3.40 -24.05 -18.83
C PHE A 174 -4.26 -22.85 -19.29
N GLU A 175 -5.57 -22.91 -19.14
CA GLU A 175 -6.50 -21.81 -19.40
C GLU A 175 -6.29 -20.62 -18.45
N ARG A 176 -6.09 -20.86 -17.14
CA ARG A 176 -5.81 -19.82 -16.15
C ARG A 176 -4.44 -19.15 -16.31
N ILE A 177 -3.50 -19.81 -16.98
CA ILE A 177 -2.18 -19.23 -17.30
C ILE A 177 -2.27 -18.28 -18.51
N ARG A 178 -3.28 -18.47 -19.37
CA ARG A 178 -3.47 -17.70 -20.61
C ARG A 178 -4.30 -16.42 -20.39
N GLU A 179 -5.12 -16.36 -19.35
CA GLU A 179 -5.90 -15.18 -18.96
C GLU A 179 -5.02 -14.15 -18.24
#